data_385ec464392dec3735dfec00201101f1
#
_entry.id   385ec464392dec3735dfec00201101f1
#
_cell.length_a   1.000
_cell.length_b   1.000
_cell.length_c   1.000
_cell.angle_alpha   90.00
_cell.angle_beta   90.00
_cell.angle_gamma   90.00
#
_symmetry.space_group_name_H-M   'P 1'
#
loop_
_entity.id
_entity.type
_entity.pdbx_description
1 polymer ?
#
loop_
_entity_poly.entity_id
_entity_poly.type
_entity_poly.pdbx_seq_one_letter_code
_entity_poly.pdbx_strand_id
1 'polypeptide(L)'
;MKPVPTADRPSDGRRSLLIGGITPFSTVDWPGKLACVAFLAGCPWRCPYCQNHQLWSFGAASLTHEDLFAFLDQRRGLLDGVVFSGGEPLAQETTVEAARQAREMGFEVGLHTCGGYPERLERILPYVNWIGIDIKAPWDKYDLITRVAGTGELVQASLSATLDAGIPMEARTTWHPALLSPADIASIARDLAARGVDTWAVQAYRSIGTTGELPNETVYPSDMPQGIADLFEHFEFRRA
;
A
#
# COMPACT_ATOMS: atom_id res chain seq x y z
N MET A 1 -5.75 6.21 -23.64
CA MET A 1 -5.45 6.44 -22.21
C MET A 1 -6.06 7.78 -21.81
N LYS A 2 -7.07 7.83 -20.92
CA LYS A 2 -7.54 9.11 -20.37
C LYS A 2 -6.53 9.57 -19.33
N PRO A 3 -6.11 10.85 -19.30
CA PRO A 3 -5.19 11.35 -18.30
C PRO A 3 -5.81 11.19 -16.91
N VAL A 4 -5.02 10.69 -15.96
CA VAL A 4 -5.36 10.67 -14.54
C VAL A 4 -5.66 12.11 -14.09
N PRO A 5 -6.77 12.37 -13.38
CA PRO A 5 -7.09 13.71 -12.90
C PRO A 5 -5.93 14.24 -12.04
N THR A 6 -5.36 15.37 -12.43
CA THR A 6 -4.40 16.11 -11.60
C THR A 6 -5.17 16.80 -10.48
N ALA A 7 -4.72 16.65 -9.23
CA ALA A 7 -5.27 17.38 -8.10
C ALA A 7 -5.28 18.89 -8.36
N ASP A 8 -6.37 19.56 -7.97
CA ASP A 8 -6.50 21.02 -8.06
C ASP A 8 -5.35 21.70 -7.30
N ARG A 9 -4.79 22.76 -7.90
CA ARG A 9 -3.69 23.52 -7.32
C ARG A 9 -4.20 24.40 -6.18
N PRO A 10 -3.54 24.41 -5.01
CA PRO A 10 -3.69 25.51 -4.06
C PRO A 10 -3.33 26.85 -4.71
N SER A 11 -3.90 27.93 -4.20
CA SER A 11 -3.77 29.29 -4.74
C SER A 11 -2.34 29.89 -4.70
N ASP A 12 -1.40 29.22 -3.99
CA ASP A 12 0.01 29.64 -3.87
C ASP A 12 0.97 28.92 -4.85
N GLY A 13 0.45 28.09 -5.73
CA GLY A 13 1.23 27.37 -6.76
C GLY A 13 2.00 26.15 -6.22
N ARG A 14 2.01 25.88 -4.91
CA ARG A 14 2.60 24.67 -4.31
C ARG A 14 1.56 23.57 -4.30
N ARG A 15 1.95 22.39 -4.76
CA ARG A 15 1.11 21.19 -4.58
C ARG A 15 1.21 20.78 -3.11
N SER A 16 0.12 20.84 -2.35
CA SER A 16 0.06 20.38 -0.97
C SER A 16 -0.21 18.87 -0.94
N LEU A 17 0.31 18.19 0.08
CA LEU A 17 -0.04 16.79 0.35
C LEU A 17 -1.50 16.72 0.83
N LEU A 18 -2.30 15.88 0.19
CA LEU A 18 -3.72 15.72 0.46
C LEU A 18 -3.92 14.50 1.37
N ILE A 19 -4.29 14.74 2.63
CA ILE A 19 -4.37 13.72 3.67
C ILE A 19 -5.83 13.55 4.09
N GLY A 20 -6.35 12.31 4.02
CA GLY A 20 -7.70 11.96 4.46
C GLY A 20 -7.80 11.72 5.96
N GLY A 21 -6.70 11.40 6.62
CA GLY A 21 -6.65 11.19 8.07
C GLY A 21 -5.29 10.71 8.57
N ILE A 22 -5.11 10.76 9.89
CA ILE A 22 -3.90 10.27 10.56
C ILE A 22 -4.32 9.31 11.69
N THR A 23 -3.77 8.10 11.69
CA THR A 23 -3.74 7.26 12.90
C THR A 23 -2.55 7.69 13.74
N PRO A 24 -2.76 8.18 14.98
CA PRO A 24 -1.70 8.82 15.78
C PRO A 24 -0.54 7.89 16.14
N PHE A 25 -0.80 6.59 16.29
CA PHE A 25 0.21 5.55 16.44
C PHE A 25 -0.35 4.19 16.04
N SER A 26 0.52 3.31 15.57
CA SER A 26 0.23 1.93 15.21
C SER A 26 1.45 1.07 15.44
N THR A 27 1.22 -0.17 15.87
CA THR A 27 2.24 -1.23 16.01
C THR A 27 2.04 -2.36 15.00
N VAL A 28 1.02 -2.23 14.13
CA VAL A 28 0.63 -3.28 13.16
C VAL A 28 0.90 -2.89 11.71
N ASP A 29 1.03 -1.59 11.42
CA ASP A 29 1.23 -1.11 10.05
C ASP A 29 2.68 -1.20 9.60
N TRP A 30 3.62 -1.30 10.53
CA TRP A 30 5.04 -1.53 10.27
C TRP A 30 5.61 -2.50 11.31
N PRO A 31 6.02 -3.72 10.93
CA PRO A 31 6.52 -4.71 11.88
C PRO A 31 7.68 -4.19 12.72
N GLY A 32 7.55 -4.30 14.04
CA GLY A 32 8.60 -3.92 15.00
C GLY A 32 8.78 -2.42 15.21
N LYS A 33 7.93 -1.55 14.65
CA LYS A 33 8.01 -0.09 14.80
C LYS A 33 6.74 0.49 15.41
N LEU A 34 6.93 1.53 16.22
CA LEU A 34 5.85 2.41 16.65
C LEU A 34 5.77 3.60 15.69
N ALA A 35 4.80 3.58 14.79
CA ALA A 35 4.68 4.59 13.75
C ALA A 35 3.30 5.26 13.75
N CYS A 36 3.19 6.48 13.28
CA CYS A 36 1.91 7.01 12.84
C CYS A 36 1.62 6.59 11.40
N VAL A 37 0.34 6.59 11.02
CA VAL A 37 -0.07 6.30 9.63
C VAL A 37 -0.77 7.51 9.06
N ALA A 38 -0.22 8.07 7.99
CA ALA A 38 -0.84 9.14 7.21
C ALA A 38 -1.59 8.52 6.01
N PHE A 39 -2.92 8.62 6.02
CA PHE A 39 -3.78 8.11 4.97
C PHE A 39 -3.97 9.18 3.90
N LEU A 40 -3.33 9.02 2.75
CA LEU A 40 -3.39 9.98 1.65
C LEU A 40 -4.66 9.79 0.82
N ALA A 41 -5.24 10.89 0.37
CA ALA A 41 -6.40 10.89 -0.52
C ALA A 41 -5.98 10.67 -1.98
N GLY A 42 -6.86 10.04 -2.75
CA GLY A 42 -6.66 9.73 -4.17
C GLY A 42 -6.14 8.32 -4.41
N CYS A 43 -6.87 7.56 -5.21
CA CYS A 43 -6.46 6.26 -5.72
C CYS A 43 -7.02 6.09 -7.14
N PRO A 44 -6.23 5.66 -8.13
CA PRO A 44 -6.72 5.45 -9.49
C PRO A 44 -7.54 4.15 -9.62
N TRP A 45 -7.39 3.21 -8.67
CA TRP A 45 -7.99 1.89 -8.74
C TRP A 45 -9.32 1.80 -7.99
N ARG A 46 -10.12 0.79 -8.33
CA ARG A 46 -11.47 0.56 -7.79
C ARG A 46 -11.63 -0.89 -7.36
N CYS A 47 -10.66 -1.35 -6.51
CA CYS A 47 -10.67 -2.71 -6.00
C CYS A 47 -11.94 -2.99 -5.20
N PRO A 48 -12.69 -4.08 -5.46
CA PRO A 48 -13.99 -4.33 -4.84
C PRO A 48 -13.92 -4.61 -3.33
N TYR A 49 -12.75 -5.01 -2.83
CA TYR A 49 -12.48 -5.23 -1.41
C TYR A 49 -11.84 -4.02 -0.69
N CYS A 50 -11.80 -2.86 -1.32
CA CYS A 50 -11.12 -1.69 -0.76
C CYS A 50 -11.78 -1.22 0.53
N GLN A 51 -11.02 -1.20 1.63
CA GLN A 51 -11.46 -0.70 2.94
C GLN A 51 -11.34 0.82 3.08
N ASN A 52 -10.63 1.46 2.14
CA ASN A 52 -10.40 2.91 2.11
C ASN A 52 -11.10 3.56 0.91
N HIS A 53 -12.27 3.04 0.49
CA HIS A 53 -12.98 3.55 -0.70
C HIS A 53 -13.36 5.03 -0.57
N GLN A 54 -13.55 5.54 0.65
CA GLN A 54 -13.77 6.95 0.94
C GLN A 54 -12.60 7.84 0.52
N LEU A 55 -11.38 7.27 0.39
CA LEU A 55 -10.17 7.98 -0.04
C LEU A 55 -9.90 7.86 -1.56
N TRP A 56 -10.80 7.32 -2.35
CA TRP A 56 -10.58 7.23 -3.80
C TRP A 56 -10.48 8.59 -4.49
N SER A 57 -11.20 9.58 -3.96
CA SER A 57 -11.16 10.96 -4.47
C SER A 57 -10.06 11.78 -3.79
N PHE A 58 -9.35 12.60 -4.55
CA PHE A 58 -8.46 13.62 -3.99
C PHE A 58 -9.20 14.64 -3.13
N GLY A 59 -10.49 14.90 -3.43
CA GLY A 59 -11.36 15.77 -2.64
C GLY A 59 -11.74 15.21 -1.25
N ALA A 60 -11.35 13.98 -0.92
CA ALA A 60 -11.55 13.39 0.40
C ALA A 60 -10.54 13.89 1.45
N ALA A 61 -9.58 14.72 1.07
CA ALA A 61 -8.61 15.27 2.01
C ALA A 61 -9.30 16.19 3.03
N SER A 62 -8.93 15.99 4.30
CA SER A 62 -9.40 16.77 5.45
C SER A 62 -8.25 17.44 6.22
N LEU A 63 -7.01 17.03 5.92
CA LEU A 63 -5.78 17.54 6.53
C LEU A 63 -4.78 17.93 5.43
N THR A 64 -3.89 18.83 5.78
CA THR A 64 -2.86 19.37 4.91
C THR A 64 -1.48 18.79 5.21
N HIS A 65 -0.51 19.13 4.38
CA HIS A 65 0.91 18.88 4.62
C HIS A 65 1.36 19.45 5.97
N GLU A 66 0.98 20.69 6.25
CA GLU A 66 1.34 21.42 7.47
C GLU A 66 0.78 20.74 8.73
N ASP A 67 -0.45 20.21 8.66
CA ASP A 67 -1.07 19.48 9.77
C ASP A 67 -0.28 18.22 10.12
N LEU A 68 0.15 17.44 9.10
CA LEU A 68 0.98 16.24 9.33
C LEU A 68 2.31 16.60 9.97
N PHE A 69 3.00 17.62 9.46
CA PHE A 69 4.33 17.97 9.94
C PHE A 69 4.31 18.65 11.31
N ALA A 70 3.27 19.41 11.61
CA ALA A 70 3.03 19.92 12.98
C ALA A 70 2.74 18.77 13.96
N PHE A 71 2.00 17.74 13.53
CA PHE A 71 1.78 16.53 14.32
C PHE A 71 3.10 15.76 14.57
N LEU A 72 3.89 15.53 13.53
CA LEU A 72 5.17 14.83 13.63
C LEU A 72 6.14 15.57 14.56
N ASP A 73 6.20 16.90 14.48
CA ASP A 73 7.07 17.70 15.34
C ASP A 73 6.80 17.47 16.83
N GLN A 74 5.53 17.34 17.22
CA GLN A 74 5.13 17.03 18.60
C GLN A 74 5.42 15.57 19.00
N ARG A 75 5.83 14.71 18.08
CA ARG A 75 6.06 13.28 18.29
C ARG A 75 7.53 12.86 18.15
N ARG A 76 8.45 13.82 18.01
CA ARG A 76 9.89 13.54 17.99
C ARG A 76 10.32 12.79 19.26
N GLY A 77 11.03 11.67 19.07
CA GLY A 77 11.47 10.80 20.16
C GLY A 77 10.38 9.94 20.79
N LEU A 78 9.12 10.04 20.34
CA LEU A 78 8.00 9.21 20.79
C LEU A 78 7.58 8.17 19.75
N LEU A 79 7.76 8.46 18.47
CA LEU A 79 7.50 7.55 17.36
C LEU A 79 8.80 7.22 16.64
N ASP A 80 8.93 5.99 16.17
CA ASP A 80 10.03 5.56 15.31
C ASP A 80 9.89 6.16 13.91
N GLY A 81 8.66 6.23 13.39
CA GLY A 81 8.46 6.64 12.02
C GLY A 81 7.04 7.05 11.64
N VAL A 82 6.89 7.34 10.36
CA VAL A 82 5.62 7.59 9.70
C VAL A 82 5.43 6.63 8.53
N VAL A 83 4.24 6.04 8.43
CA VAL A 83 3.82 5.22 7.29
C VAL A 83 2.90 6.05 6.39
N PHE A 84 3.28 6.24 5.14
CA PHE A 84 2.39 6.77 4.12
C PHE A 84 1.53 5.64 3.55
N SER A 85 0.22 5.77 3.66
CA SER A 85 -0.80 4.79 3.28
C SER A 85 -2.03 5.50 2.70
N GLY A 86 -3.21 4.85 2.69
CA GLY A 86 -4.48 5.50 2.38
C GLY A 86 -5.16 5.00 1.12
N GLY A 87 -5.38 5.89 0.14
CA GLY A 87 -5.75 5.53 -1.21
C GLY A 87 -4.54 4.88 -1.92
N GLU A 88 -3.80 5.68 -2.68
CA GLU A 88 -2.47 5.31 -3.17
C GLU A 88 -1.53 6.51 -2.94
N PRO A 89 -0.54 6.38 -2.04
CA PRO A 89 0.35 7.49 -1.72
C PRO A 89 1.10 8.03 -2.93
N LEU A 90 1.55 7.16 -3.80
CA LEU A 90 2.29 7.55 -5.01
C LEU A 90 1.40 8.14 -6.11
N ALA A 91 0.06 8.18 -5.95
CA ALA A 91 -0.80 8.98 -6.80
C ALA A 91 -0.52 10.50 -6.64
N GLN A 92 0.02 10.89 -5.49
CA GLN A 92 0.47 12.25 -5.20
C GLN A 92 1.98 12.36 -5.37
N GLU A 93 2.44 13.24 -6.26
CA GLU A 93 3.87 13.49 -6.48
C GLU A 93 4.56 14.11 -5.26
N THR A 94 3.80 14.85 -4.46
CA THR A 94 4.24 15.48 -3.22
C THR A 94 4.62 14.50 -2.12
N THR A 95 4.24 13.23 -2.22
CA THR A 95 4.62 12.19 -1.24
C THR A 95 6.13 11.98 -1.18
N VAL A 96 6.83 12.11 -2.30
CA VAL A 96 8.31 12.00 -2.35
C VAL A 96 8.97 13.07 -1.48
N GLU A 97 8.51 14.31 -1.60
CA GLU A 97 9.02 15.42 -0.81
C GLU A 97 8.64 15.28 0.68
N ALA A 98 7.42 14.80 0.96
CA ALA A 98 6.99 14.55 2.34
C ALA A 98 7.84 13.45 3.00
N ALA A 99 8.19 12.39 2.28
CA ALA A 99 9.09 11.35 2.78
C ALA A 99 10.49 11.91 3.10
N ARG A 100 11.06 12.72 2.19
CA ARG A 100 12.34 13.40 2.41
C ARG A 100 12.30 14.26 3.69
N GLN A 101 11.28 15.10 3.83
CA GLN A 101 11.13 15.97 5.00
C GLN A 101 10.96 15.19 6.32
N ALA A 102 10.20 14.09 6.32
CA ALA A 102 10.07 13.23 7.50
C ALA A 102 11.44 12.65 7.92
N ARG A 103 12.25 12.20 6.95
CA ARG A 103 13.63 11.75 7.19
C ARG A 103 14.49 12.86 7.80
N GLU A 104 14.41 14.07 7.30
CA GLU A 104 15.16 15.24 7.83
C GLU A 104 14.75 15.60 9.26
N MET A 105 13.50 15.32 9.64
CA MET A 105 13.02 15.46 11.01
C MET A 105 13.49 14.33 11.94
N GLY A 106 14.15 13.28 11.42
CA GLY A 106 14.67 12.15 12.17
C GLY A 106 13.72 10.95 12.26
N PHE A 107 12.59 10.96 11.54
CA PHE A 107 11.69 9.80 11.47
C PHE A 107 12.14 8.78 10.43
N GLU A 108 11.92 7.51 10.70
CA GLU A 108 11.93 6.49 9.66
C GLU A 108 10.64 6.59 8.81
N VAL A 109 10.71 6.15 7.56
CA VAL A 109 9.58 6.22 6.62
C VAL A 109 9.19 4.83 6.14
N GLY A 110 7.95 4.44 6.39
CA GLY A 110 7.28 3.30 5.79
C GLY A 110 6.37 3.73 4.64
N LEU A 111 6.19 2.85 3.67
CA LEU A 111 5.30 3.08 2.53
C LEU A 111 4.39 1.87 2.34
N HIS A 112 3.07 2.08 2.34
CA HIS A 112 2.10 1.12 1.84
C HIS A 112 1.68 1.54 0.43
N THR A 113 1.91 0.70 -0.57
CA THR A 113 1.60 1.06 -1.96
C THR A 113 0.97 -0.10 -2.72
N CYS A 114 0.11 0.23 -3.64
CA CYS A 114 -0.41 -0.71 -4.62
C CYS A 114 0.58 -0.98 -5.78
N GLY A 115 1.72 -0.27 -5.83
CA GLY A 115 2.73 -0.42 -6.88
C GLY A 115 2.35 0.15 -8.25
N GLY A 116 1.32 0.98 -8.33
CA GLY A 116 0.81 1.51 -9.60
C GLY A 116 1.63 2.65 -10.22
N TYR A 117 2.71 3.08 -9.58
CA TYR A 117 3.52 4.24 -10.00
C TYR A 117 5.02 3.95 -9.88
N PRO A 118 5.60 3.07 -10.72
CA PRO A 118 7.00 2.65 -10.61
C PRO A 118 8.00 3.80 -10.64
N GLU A 119 7.83 4.78 -11.54
CA GLU A 119 8.73 5.95 -11.63
C GLU A 119 8.75 6.81 -10.36
N ARG A 120 7.60 6.95 -9.67
CA ARG A 120 7.53 7.66 -8.38
C ARG A 120 8.04 6.81 -7.24
N LEU A 121 7.87 5.49 -7.33
CA LEU A 121 8.46 4.56 -6.39
C LEU A 121 9.99 4.67 -6.42
N GLU A 122 10.62 4.61 -7.58
CA GLU A 122 12.08 4.79 -7.71
C GLU A 122 12.57 6.10 -7.07
N ARG A 123 11.81 7.18 -7.23
CA ARG A 123 12.16 8.50 -6.66
C ARG A 123 12.01 8.56 -5.13
N ILE A 124 11.11 7.77 -4.53
CA ILE A 124 10.90 7.77 -3.07
C ILE A 124 11.83 6.79 -2.36
N LEU A 125 12.32 5.72 -3.04
CA LEU A 125 13.16 4.68 -2.44
C LEU A 125 14.32 5.21 -1.57
N PRO A 126 15.05 6.30 -1.93
CA PRO A 126 16.13 6.83 -1.09
C PRO A 126 15.68 7.31 0.30
N TYR A 127 14.40 7.54 0.50
CA TYR A 127 13.84 8.07 1.74
C TYR A 127 13.04 7.04 2.54
N VAL A 128 12.83 5.83 1.98
CA VAL A 128 11.98 4.80 2.59
C VAL A 128 12.85 3.75 3.27
N ASN A 129 12.42 3.29 4.45
CA ASN A 129 13.08 2.27 5.25
C ASN A 129 12.38 0.91 5.17
N TRP A 130 11.10 0.90 4.77
CA TRP A 130 10.31 -0.31 4.68
C TRP A 130 9.11 -0.11 3.73
N ILE A 131 8.75 -1.15 2.99
CA ILE A 131 7.65 -1.12 2.02
C ILE A 131 6.69 -2.30 2.25
N GLY A 132 5.40 -1.99 2.42
CA GLY A 132 4.33 -2.94 2.22
C GLY A 132 3.75 -2.78 0.81
N ILE A 133 3.98 -3.74 -0.08
CA ILE A 133 3.47 -3.69 -1.45
C ILE A 133 2.32 -4.67 -1.65
N ASP A 134 1.22 -4.20 -2.21
CA ASP A 134 0.05 -5.05 -2.47
C ASP A 134 0.21 -5.82 -3.78
N ILE A 135 0.23 -7.14 -3.68
CA ILE A 135 0.13 -8.07 -4.82
C ILE A 135 -1.29 -8.62 -4.87
N LYS A 136 -2.10 -8.07 -5.76
CA LYS A 136 -3.57 -8.20 -5.69
C LYS A 136 -4.13 -9.42 -6.41
N ALA A 137 -3.39 -9.96 -7.37
CA ALA A 137 -3.80 -11.11 -8.19
C ALA A 137 -2.59 -11.70 -8.95
N PRO A 138 -2.72 -12.88 -9.60
CA PRO A 138 -1.85 -13.24 -10.70
C PRO A 138 -1.84 -12.15 -11.78
N TRP A 139 -0.71 -11.95 -12.46
CA TRP A 139 -0.50 -10.79 -13.34
C TRP A 139 -1.54 -10.66 -14.45
N ASP A 140 -2.00 -11.79 -15.00
CA ASP A 140 -3.04 -11.86 -16.04
C ASP A 140 -4.46 -11.52 -15.54
N LYS A 141 -4.67 -11.54 -14.21
CA LYS A 141 -5.95 -11.21 -13.58
C LYS A 141 -5.96 -9.85 -12.89
N TYR A 142 -4.87 -9.12 -12.92
CA TYR A 142 -4.69 -7.89 -12.17
C TYR A 142 -5.74 -6.83 -12.51
N ASP A 143 -6.02 -6.66 -13.81
CA ASP A 143 -6.97 -5.66 -14.31
C ASP A 143 -8.42 -5.94 -13.89
N LEU A 144 -8.76 -7.22 -13.62
CA LEU A 144 -10.08 -7.59 -13.07
C LEU A 144 -10.26 -7.07 -11.65
N ILE A 145 -9.20 -7.07 -10.85
CA ILE A 145 -9.23 -6.60 -9.46
C ILE A 145 -9.14 -5.07 -9.40
N THR A 146 -8.24 -4.47 -10.14
CA THR A 146 -7.98 -3.01 -10.10
C THR A 146 -9.00 -2.20 -10.90
N ARG A 147 -9.65 -2.85 -11.89
CA ARG A 147 -10.56 -2.25 -12.88
C ARG A 147 -9.87 -1.21 -13.77
N VAL A 148 -8.57 -1.35 -13.95
CA VAL A 148 -7.75 -0.50 -14.81
C VAL A 148 -6.81 -1.40 -15.60
N ALA A 149 -6.74 -1.16 -16.92
CA ALA A 149 -5.91 -1.96 -17.82
C ALA A 149 -4.40 -1.70 -17.61
N GLY A 150 -3.61 -2.76 -17.73
CA GLY A 150 -2.14 -2.71 -17.71
C GLY A 150 -1.53 -2.55 -16.31
N THR A 151 -2.33 -2.75 -15.25
CA THR A 151 -1.85 -2.53 -13.87
C THR A 151 -0.88 -3.60 -13.41
N GLY A 152 -1.00 -4.83 -13.90
CA GLY A 152 -0.08 -5.92 -13.57
C GLY A 152 1.37 -5.61 -13.95
N GLU A 153 1.60 -5.01 -15.12
CA GLU A 153 2.95 -4.63 -15.59
C GLU A 153 3.57 -3.54 -14.70
N LEU A 154 2.76 -2.54 -14.29
CA LEU A 154 3.22 -1.47 -13.40
C LEU A 154 3.66 -2.02 -12.04
N VAL A 155 2.89 -2.95 -11.49
CA VAL A 155 3.21 -3.54 -10.17
C VAL A 155 4.44 -4.45 -10.27
N GLN A 156 4.61 -5.20 -11.36
CA GLN A 156 5.84 -5.98 -11.58
C GLN A 156 7.07 -5.08 -11.63
N ALA A 157 7.01 -3.94 -12.33
CA ALA A 157 8.10 -2.97 -12.37
C ALA A 157 8.40 -2.41 -10.96
N SER A 158 7.36 -2.03 -10.20
CA SER A 158 7.50 -1.55 -8.82
C SER A 158 8.09 -2.60 -7.89
N LEU A 159 7.65 -3.85 -7.99
CA LEU A 159 8.21 -4.95 -7.19
C LEU A 159 9.70 -5.17 -7.50
N SER A 160 10.06 -5.20 -8.79
CA SER A 160 11.47 -5.34 -9.19
C SER A 160 12.33 -4.19 -8.66
N ALA A 161 11.89 -2.93 -8.81
CA ALA A 161 12.61 -1.78 -8.30
C ALA A 161 12.80 -1.82 -6.77
N THR A 162 11.79 -2.31 -6.03
CA THR A 162 11.87 -2.48 -4.57
C THR A 162 12.90 -3.54 -4.18
N LEU A 163 12.90 -4.68 -4.86
CA LEU A 163 13.87 -5.77 -4.63
C LEU A 163 15.30 -5.34 -4.98
N ASP A 164 15.49 -4.69 -6.12
CA ASP A 164 16.79 -4.20 -6.58
C ASP A 164 17.39 -3.15 -5.62
N ALA A 165 16.53 -2.36 -4.97
CA ALA A 165 16.96 -1.39 -3.97
C ALA A 165 17.37 -2.02 -2.62
N GLY A 166 17.05 -3.30 -2.38
CA GLY A 166 17.36 -4.01 -1.15
C GLY A 166 16.65 -3.44 0.10
N ILE A 167 15.52 -2.76 -0.08
CA ILE A 167 14.74 -2.22 1.03
C ILE A 167 13.91 -3.34 1.65
N PRO A 168 13.90 -3.49 2.99
CA PRO A 168 13.02 -4.44 3.66
C PRO A 168 11.56 -4.26 3.24
N MET A 169 10.91 -5.34 2.82
CA MET A 169 9.56 -5.27 2.29
C MET A 169 8.69 -6.45 2.72
N GLU A 170 7.39 -6.24 2.64
CA GLU A 170 6.36 -7.27 2.78
C GLU A 170 5.43 -7.22 1.57
N ALA A 171 5.32 -8.30 0.82
CA ALA A 171 4.25 -8.46 -0.16
C ALA A 171 2.94 -8.80 0.57
N ARG A 172 1.81 -8.21 0.15
CA ARG A 172 0.49 -8.42 0.76
C ARG A 172 -0.54 -8.80 -0.27
N THR A 173 -1.35 -9.81 0.04
CA THR A 173 -2.47 -10.23 -0.81
C THR A 173 -3.74 -10.30 -0.01
N THR A 174 -4.74 -9.47 -0.34
CA THR A 174 -6.09 -9.61 0.21
C THR A 174 -6.83 -10.68 -0.55
N TRP A 175 -7.25 -11.73 0.16
CA TRP A 175 -7.92 -12.88 -0.44
C TRP A 175 -9.43 -12.91 -0.12
N HIS A 176 -10.23 -12.85 -1.18
CA HIS A 176 -11.67 -13.13 -1.17
C HIS A 176 -11.97 -14.29 -2.12
N PRO A 177 -12.74 -15.33 -1.71
CA PRO A 177 -12.91 -16.56 -2.51
C PRO A 177 -13.65 -16.32 -3.84
N ALA A 178 -14.50 -15.28 -3.94
CA ALA A 178 -15.14 -14.92 -5.19
C ALA A 178 -14.21 -14.21 -6.20
N LEU A 179 -13.03 -13.77 -5.78
CA LEU A 179 -12.07 -13.05 -6.65
C LEU A 179 -10.87 -13.91 -7.01
N LEU A 180 -10.36 -14.66 -6.05
CA LEU A 180 -9.15 -15.48 -6.20
C LEU A 180 -9.44 -16.90 -5.72
N SER A 181 -9.16 -17.86 -6.58
CA SER A 181 -9.17 -19.28 -6.23
C SER A 181 -7.90 -19.67 -5.43
N PRO A 182 -7.88 -20.82 -4.76
CA PRO A 182 -6.65 -21.35 -4.16
C PRO A 182 -5.51 -21.53 -5.20
N ALA A 183 -5.84 -21.84 -6.44
CA ALA A 183 -4.85 -21.94 -7.52
C ALA A 183 -4.22 -20.58 -7.86
N ASP A 184 -4.98 -19.49 -7.78
CA ASP A 184 -4.47 -18.13 -7.95
C ASP A 184 -3.50 -17.75 -6.82
N ILE A 185 -3.85 -18.07 -5.58
CA ILE A 185 -2.97 -17.88 -4.42
C ILE A 185 -1.66 -18.65 -4.58
N ALA A 186 -1.74 -19.92 -5.04
CA ALA A 186 -0.55 -20.70 -5.33
C ALA A 186 0.28 -20.15 -6.50
N SER A 187 -0.35 -19.53 -7.49
CA SER A 187 0.34 -18.86 -8.59
C SER A 187 1.11 -17.63 -8.11
N ILE A 188 0.46 -16.78 -7.31
CA ILE A 188 1.09 -15.60 -6.69
C ILE A 188 2.30 -16.02 -5.85
N ALA A 189 2.13 -17.03 -4.97
CA ALA A 189 3.20 -17.50 -4.10
C ALA A 189 4.44 -17.93 -4.89
N ARG A 190 4.25 -18.76 -5.93
CA ARG A 190 5.37 -19.24 -6.76
C ARG A 190 6.07 -18.12 -7.51
N ASP A 191 5.32 -17.15 -8.03
CA ASP A 191 5.93 -16.01 -8.73
C ASP A 191 6.71 -15.11 -7.77
N LEU A 192 6.16 -14.80 -6.60
CA LEU A 192 6.84 -14.00 -5.58
C LEU A 192 8.13 -14.68 -5.09
N ALA A 193 8.08 -15.97 -4.77
CA ALA A 193 9.25 -16.74 -4.36
C ALA A 193 10.31 -16.81 -5.47
N ALA A 194 9.91 -17.02 -6.73
CA ALA A 194 10.83 -17.04 -7.86
C ALA A 194 11.52 -15.70 -8.11
N ARG A 195 10.93 -14.58 -7.67
CA ARG A 195 11.50 -13.24 -7.73
C ARG A 195 12.38 -12.89 -6.51
N GLY A 196 12.44 -13.77 -5.48
CA GLY A 196 13.23 -13.56 -4.27
C GLY A 196 12.51 -12.71 -3.22
N VAL A 197 11.18 -12.72 -3.20
CA VAL A 197 10.41 -12.12 -2.09
C VAL A 197 10.50 -13.01 -0.87
N ASP A 198 11.02 -12.51 0.24
CA ASP A 198 11.24 -13.27 1.47
C ASP A 198 10.04 -13.22 2.42
N THR A 199 9.27 -12.15 2.38
CA THR A 199 8.15 -11.90 3.30
C THR A 199 6.83 -11.73 2.55
N TRP A 200 5.85 -12.60 2.86
CA TRP A 200 4.51 -12.51 2.27
C TRP A 200 3.41 -12.69 3.30
N ALA A 201 2.43 -11.78 3.26
CA ALA A 201 1.23 -11.84 4.09
C ALA A 201 -0.03 -12.03 3.24
N VAL A 202 -0.82 -13.07 3.54
CA VAL A 202 -2.16 -13.24 3.00
C VAL A 202 -3.17 -12.73 4.00
N GLN A 203 -4.00 -11.78 3.59
CA GLN A 203 -5.00 -11.12 4.43
C GLN A 203 -6.39 -11.63 4.05
N ALA A 204 -7.08 -12.31 4.97
CA ALA A 204 -8.47 -12.67 4.76
C ALA A 204 -9.33 -11.41 4.61
N TYR A 205 -10.23 -11.42 3.61
CA TYR A 205 -11.15 -10.30 3.40
C TYR A 205 -12.02 -10.02 4.62
N ARG A 206 -12.19 -8.75 4.93
CA ARG A 206 -13.16 -8.23 5.91
C ARG A 206 -14.14 -7.30 5.20
N SER A 207 -15.43 -7.54 5.40
CA SER A 207 -16.48 -6.72 4.77
C SER A 207 -16.62 -5.31 5.39
N ILE A 208 -16.16 -5.14 6.65
CA ILE A 208 -16.24 -3.86 7.36
C ILE A 208 -15.39 -2.80 6.65
N GLY A 209 -16.01 -1.65 6.35
CA GLY A 209 -15.34 -0.53 5.70
C GLY A 209 -15.23 -0.64 4.18
N THR A 210 -15.79 -1.68 3.56
CA THR A 210 -15.83 -1.83 2.10
C THR A 210 -17.12 -1.25 1.51
N THR A 211 -17.19 -1.21 0.17
CA THR A 211 -18.42 -0.78 -0.55
C THR A 211 -19.59 -1.75 -0.42
N GLY A 212 -19.38 -2.95 0.13
CA GLY A 212 -20.40 -4.00 0.20
C GLY A 212 -20.67 -4.71 -1.14
N GLU A 213 -19.83 -4.51 -2.13
CA GLU A 213 -19.98 -5.13 -3.47
C GLU A 213 -19.76 -6.65 -3.43
N LEU A 214 -18.86 -7.12 -2.56
CA LEU A 214 -18.58 -8.54 -2.39
C LEU A 214 -19.44 -9.17 -1.31
N PRO A 215 -19.82 -10.44 -1.46
CA PRO A 215 -20.52 -11.18 -0.40
C PRO A 215 -19.65 -11.21 0.87
N ASN A 216 -20.33 -11.35 2.03
CA ASN A 216 -19.62 -11.44 3.31
C ASN A 216 -19.09 -12.87 3.53
N GLU A 217 -18.17 -13.27 2.68
CA GLU A 217 -17.47 -14.54 2.71
C GLU A 217 -16.00 -14.26 3.07
N THR A 218 -15.38 -15.21 3.79
CA THR A 218 -13.97 -15.11 4.15
C THR A 218 -13.27 -16.45 3.91
N VAL A 219 -11.96 -16.42 4.01
CA VAL A 219 -11.09 -17.58 3.90
C VAL A 219 -10.39 -17.85 5.22
N TYR A 220 -9.95 -19.07 5.41
CA TYR A 220 -9.28 -19.54 6.62
C TYR A 220 -7.89 -20.09 6.29
N PRO A 221 -7.00 -20.24 7.28
CA PRO A 221 -5.70 -20.88 7.06
C PRO A 221 -5.78 -22.27 6.42
N SER A 222 -6.88 -23.01 6.67
CA SER A 222 -7.14 -24.33 6.05
C SER A 222 -7.40 -24.30 4.56
N ASP A 223 -7.78 -23.14 4.01
CA ASP A 223 -8.05 -22.96 2.57
C ASP A 223 -6.76 -22.71 1.78
N MET A 224 -5.65 -22.42 2.49
CA MET A 224 -4.35 -22.18 1.87
C MET A 224 -3.85 -23.43 1.15
N PRO A 225 -3.34 -23.31 -0.09
CA PRO A 225 -2.69 -24.39 -0.78
C PRO A 225 -1.49 -24.91 0.03
N GLN A 226 -1.32 -26.25 0.04
CA GLN A 226 -0.26 -26.88 0.83
C GLN A 226 1.13 -26.49 0.34
N GLY A 227 2.05 -26.29 1.28
CA GLY A 227 3.48 -26.07 1.01
C GLY A 227 3.85 -24.70 0.48
N ILE A 228 2.88 -23.80 0.23
CA ILE A 228 3.24 -22.46 -0.30
C ILE A 228 3.83 -21.54 0.76
N ALA A 229 3.49 -21.74 2.03
CA ALA A 229 4.07 -20.98 3.13
C ALA A 229 5.59 -21.24 3.27
N ASP A 230 6.02 -22.46 2.98
CA ASP A 230 7.43 -22.87 3.07
C ASP A 230 8.33 -22.25 1.98
N LEU A 231 7.74 -21.54 1.01
CA LEU A 231 8.47 -20.80 -0.02
C LEU A 231 9.05 -19.47 0.48
N PHE A 232 8.63 -19.02 1.68
CA PHE A 232 9.01 -17.72 2.22
C PHE A 232 9.75 -17.86 3.54
N GLU A 233 10.70 -16.99 3.80
CA GLU A 233 11.36 -16.90 5.11
C GLU A 233 10.36 -16.48 6.18
N HIS A 234 9.47 -15.53 5.83
CA HIS A 234 8.40 -15.06 6.70
C HIS A 234 7.05 -15.11 5.97
N PHE A 235 6.19 -16.01 6.43
CA PHE A 235 4.82 -16.09 5.93
C PHE A 235 3.83 -15.82 7.06
N GLU A 236 2.81 -15.03 6.78
CA GLU A 236 1.73 -14.76 7.72
C GLU A 236 0.36 -14.89 7.05
N PHE A 237 -0.58 -15.56 7.71
CA PHE A 237 -2.00 -15.51 7.37
C PHE A 237 -2.73 -14.63 8.38
N ARG A 238 -3.19 -13.46 7.95
CA ARG A 238 -3.95 -12.50 8.77
C ARG A 238 -5.43 -12.78 8.64
N ARG A 239 -6.04 -13.14 9.75
CA ARG A 239 -7.49 -13.40 9.82
C ARG A 239 -8.28 -12.10 9.69
N ALA A 240 -9.57 -12.23 9.25
CA ALA A 240 -10.52 -11.15 9.15
C ALA A 240 -10.89 -10.56 10.53
#